data_5b4421b5aa6f3fa38109b516c4879acc
#
_entry.id   5b4421b5aa6f3fa38109b516c4879acc
#
_cell.length_a   1.000
_cell.length_b   1.000
_cell.length_c   1.000
_cell.angle_alpha   90.00
_cell.angle_beta   90.00
_cell.angle_gamma   90.00
#
_symmetry.space_group_name_H-M   'P 1'
#
loop_
_entity.id
_entity.type
_entity.pdbx_description
1 polymer ?
#
loop_
_entity_poly.entity_id
_entity_poly.type
_entity_poly.pdbx_seq_one_letter_code
_entity_poly.pdbx_strand_id
1 'polypeptide(L)'
;MHGKGGIVTKLIINADDFGYSKGVNYGIITSHACGVVTSTTMMMNMPEVDHAFLLAKQHSTLGVGIHLVLTCGKPLGDDVPSLVNESGHFHSLPDVFHHINTEDVEKEFTRQVEAFLSYGKKPTHIDSHHHVHAHEKILPIVLKLAERYHLPLRLLRTHDETNRLPAGIKSTAAFDQSFYGDKLSLESLEQILDKHAGAESLEIMTHPAFIDQPLCQGSSYALQRMNELAILTDQHITKRLNCRDIQLITFEQLG
;
A
#
# COMPACT_ATOMS: atom_id res chain seq x y z
N MET A 1 -23.71 32.74 -1.32
CA MET A 1 -24.02 31.30 -1.24
C MET A 1 -22.71 30.57 -1.48
N HIS A 2 -22.02 30.17 -0.43
CA HIS A 2 -20.79 29.38 -0.56
C HIS A 2 -21.24 27.94 -0.85
N GLY A 3 -20.96 27.45 -2.04
CA GLY A 3 -21.20 26.07 -2.39
C GLY A 3 -20.48 25.18 -1.36
N LYS A 4 -21.22 24.30 -0.71
CA LYS A 4 -20.64 23.22 0.08
C LYS A 4 -19.84 22.35 -0.91
N GLY A 5 -18.53 22.57 -1.00
CA GLY A 5 -17.64 21.60 -1.62
C GLY A 5 -17.90 20.28 -0.92
N GLY A 6 -18.16 19.21 -1.68
CA GLY A 6 -18.39 17.88 -1.11
C GLY A 6 -17.19 17.50 -0.24
N ILE A 7 -17.44 16.82 0.87
CA ILE A 7 -16.40 16.35 1.80
C ILE A 7 -16.09 14.90 1.40
N VAL A 8 -14.83 14.47 1.47
CA VAL A 8 -14.48 13.04 1.47
C VAL A 8 -15.21 12.40 2.64
N THR A 9 -15.99 11.35 2.39
CA THR A 9 -16.77 10.73 3.46
C THR A 9 -16.09 9.48 4.04
N LYS A 10 -15.33 8.75 3.23
CA LYS A 10 -14.62 7.53 3.62
C LYS A 10 -13.13 7.67 3.32
N LEU A 11 -12.28 7.43 4.32
CA LEU A 11 -10.83 7.55 4.22
C LEU A 11 -10.16 6.26 4.62
N ILE A 12 -9.27 5.78 3.75
CA ILE A 12 -8.31 4.72 4.02
C ILE A 12 -6.93 5.37 4.11
N ILE A 13 -6.24 5.20 5.24
CA ILE A 13 -4.82 5.53 5.35
C ILE A 13 -4.08 4.20 5.33
N ASN A 14 -3.44 3.92 4.18
CA ASN A 14 -2.70 2.69 3.96
C ASN A 14 -1.21 2.89 4.22
N ALA A 15 -0.65 2.08 5.10
CA ALA A 15 0.78 2.05 5.36
C ALA A 15 1.42 0.92 4.54
N ASP A 16 2.23 1.28 3.56
CA ASP A 16 2.91 0.34 2.67
C ASP A 16 4.11 -0.34 3.36
N ASP A 17 4.64 -1.41 2.77
CA ASP A 17 5.88 -2.11 3.13
C ASP A 17 5.84 -2.96 4.41
N PHE A 18 4.69 -3.42 4.89
CA PHE A 18 4.61 -4.32 6.05
C PHE A 18 5.38 -5.63 5.75
N GLY A 19 6.17 -6.12 6.70
CA GLY A 19 7.07 -7.26 6.53
C GLY A 19 8.50 -6.90 6.13
N TYR A 20 8.77 -5.65 5.74
CA TYR A 20 10.09 -5.21 5.28
C TYR A 20 11.16 -5.34 6.38
N SER A 21 10.91 -4.77 7.56
CA SER A 21 11.78 -4.83 8.73
C SER A 21 10.98 -4.71 10.03
N LYS A 22 11.59 -5.00 11.17
CA LYS A 22 10.91 -4.82 12.47
C LYS A 22 10.58 -3.37 12.75
N GLY A 23 11.45 -2.44 12.35
CA GLY A 23 11.21 -1.01 12.49
C GLY A 23 10.00 -0.55 11.69
N VAL A 24 9.86 -1.00 10.43
CA VAL A 24 8.68 -0.76 9.61
C VAL A 24 7.44 -1.38 10.25
N ASN A 25 7.51 -2.66 10.65
CA ASN A 25 6.38 -3.35 11.26
C ASN A 25 5.87 -2.63 12.52
N TYR A 26 6.76 -2.25 13.43
CA TYR A 26 6.37 -1.51 14.64
C TYR A 26 5.85 -0.11 14.33
N GLY A 27 6.41 0.60 13.33
CA GLY A 27 5.93 1.91 12.92
C GLY A 27 4.48 1.86 12.41
N ILE A 28 4.18 0.88 11.56
CA ILE A 28 2.83 0.64 11.04
C ILE A 28 1.84 0.33 12.16
N ILE A 29 2.20 -0.61 13.05
CA ILE A 29 1.33 -0.99 14.17
C ILE A 29 1.12 0.18 15.13
N THR A 30 2.15 0.97 15.41
CA THR A 30 2.02 2.18 16.26
C THR A 30 1.11 3.21 15.61
N SER A 31 1.23 3.42 14.29
CA SER A 31 0.36 4.34 13.53
C SER A 31 -1.10 3.87 13.48
N HIS A 32 -1.33 2.55 13.58
CA HIS A 32 -2.68 2.00 13.72
C HIS A 32 -3.21 2.13 15.14
N ALA A 33 -2.45 1.66 16.14
CA ALA A 33 -2.92 1.57 17.52
C ALA A 33 -3.06 2.94 18.22
N CYS A 34 -2.20 3.90 17.86
CA CYS A 34 -2.13 5.22 18.48
C CYS A 34 -2.47 6.37 17.52
N GLY A 35 -2.80 6.07 16.27
CA GLY A 35 -3.00 7.08 15.23
C GLY A 35 -4.18 6.76 14.32
N VAL A 36 -4.02 7.06 13.03
CA VAL A 36 -5.10 7.06 12.04
C VAL A 36 -4.94 6.04 10.91
N VAL A 37 -3.89 5.22 10.91
CA VAL A 37 -3.71 4.16 9.92
C VAL A 37 -4.77 3.09 10.11
N THR A 38 -5.48 2.76 9.03
CA THR A 38 -6.54 1.75 9.04
C THR A 38 -6.19 0.51 8.23
N SER A 39 -5.23 0.63 7.33
CA SER A 39 -4.86 -0.40 6.38
C SER A 39 -3.35 -0.47 6.19
N THR A 40 -2.85 -1.63 5.79
CA THR A 40 -1.44 -1.84 5.45
C THR A 40 -1.33 -2.91 4.37
N THR A 41 -0.18 -2.98 3.67
CA THR A 41 0.08 -4.00 2.67
C THR A 41 1.39 -4.73 2.89
N MET A 42 1.32 -6.08 2.85
CA MET A 42 2.38 -7.02 3.20
C MET A 42 3.25 -7.39 2.01
N MET A 43 4.56 -7.20 2.15
CA MET A 43 5.58 -7.67 1.20
C MET A 43 5.98 -9.10 1.53
N MET A 44 5.41 -10.09 0.83
CA MET A 44 5.57 -11.51 1.19
C MET A 44 6.98 -12.07 1.00
N ASN A 45 7.83 -11.39 0.26
CA ASN A 45 9.22 -11.79 0.01
C ASN A 45 10.23 -11.17 1.00
N MET A 46 9.77 -10.46 2.01
CA MET A 46 10.63 -9.77 2.97
C MET A 46 10.90 -10.60 4.23
N PRO A 47 12.02 -10.34 4.95
CA PRO A 47 12.48 -11.19 6.04
C PRO A 47 11.60 -11.16 7.30
N GLU A 48 10.80 -10.10 7.50
CA GLU A 48 10.04 -9.90 8.74
C GLU A 48 8.53 -10.13 8.57
N VAL A 49 8.15 -10.98 7.60
CA VAL A 49 6.76 -11.36 7.32
C VAL A 49 6.11 -12.08 8.49
N ASP A 50 6.81 -13.06 9.10
CA ASP A 50 6.29 -13.81 10.27
C ASP A 50 6.02 -12.87 11.45
N HIS A 51 6.95 -11.94 11.70
CA HIS A 51 6.79 -10.92 12.74
C HIS A 51 5.61 -9.99 12.44
N ALA A 52 5.42 -9.61 11.17
CA ALA A 52 4.31 -8.78 10.74
C ALA A 52 2.96 -9.47 10.95
N PHE A 53 2.82 -10.75 10.55
CA PHE A 53 1.60 -11.53 10.80
C PHE A 53 1.31 -11.72 12.28
N LEU A 54 2.34 -11.92 13.12
CA LEU A 54 2.17 -12.01 14.59
C LEU A 54 1.56 -10.71 15.14
N LEU A 55 2.07 -9.57 14.72
CA LEU A 55 1.55 -8.26 15.13
C LEU A 55 0.13 -8.01 14.59
N ALA A 56 -0.13 -8.30 13.31
CA ALA A 56 -1.45 -8.14 12.71
C ALA A 56 -2.52 -9.02 13.40
N LYS A 57 -2.14 -10.19 13.93
CA LYS A 57 -3.05 -11.02 14.71
C LYS A 57 -3.48 -10.35 16.02
N GLN A 58 -2.63 -9.54 16.62
CA GLN A 58 -2.91 -8.79 17.86
C GLN A 58 -3.72 -7.51 17.60
N HIS A 59 -3.77 -7.05 16.34
CA HIS A 59 -4.45 -5.82 15.91
C HIS A 59 -5.50 -6.14 14.84
N SER A 60 -6.58 -6.82 15.25
CA SER A 60 -7.61 -7.36 14.33
C SER A 60 -8.40 -6.30 13.57
N THR A 61 -8.33 -5.03 13.95
CA THR A 61 -8.97 -3.89 13.26
C THR A 61 -8.13 -3.33 12.13
N LEU A 62 -6.85 -3.73 12.01
CA LEU A 62 -5.99 -3.35 10.90
C LEU A 62 -6.32 -4.21 9.68
N GLY A 63 -6.74 -3.56 8.58
CA GLY A 63 -6.88 -4.23 7.29
C GLY A 63 -5.51 -4.57 6.73
N VAL A 64 -5.26 -5.82 6.37
CA VAL A 64 -3.97 -6.25 5.80
C VAL A 64 -4.17 -6.73 4.37
N GLY A 65 -3.71 -5.95 3.42
CA GLY A 65 -3.62 -6.28 2.01
C GLY A 65 -2.30 -6.94 1.63
N ILE A 66 -2.13 -7.20 0.33
CA ILE A 66 -0.88 -7.71 -0.23
C ILE A 66 -0.17 -6.65 -1.07
N HIS A 67 1.11 -6.42 -0.78
CA HIS A 67 2.02 -5.51 -1.50
C HIS A 67 2.85 -6.33 -2.48
N LEU A 68 2.42 -6.41 -3.74
CA LEU A 68 3.12 -7.18 -4.76
C LEU A 68 4.48 -6.57 -5.08
N VAL A 69 5.51 -7.39 -5.13
CA VAL A 69 6.91 -6.93 -5.26
C VAL A 69 7.57 -7.52 -6.49
N LEU A 70 8.22 -6.64 -7.29
CA LEU A 70 9.10 -6.99 -8.42
C LEU A 70 10.43 -6.21 -8.42
N THR A 71 10.67 -5.37 -7.42
CA THR A 71 11.78 -4.39 -7.46
C THR A 71 12.59 -4.31 -6.16
N CYS A 72 12.32 -5.22 -5.21
CA CYS A 72 12.99 -5.23 -3.93
C CYS A 72 13.16 -6.67 -3.41
N GLY A 73 14.35 -7.04 -2.95
CA GLY A 73 14.64 -8.37 -2.43
C GLY A 73 14.77 -9.42 -3.52
N LYS A 74 14.35 -10.66 -3.20
CA LYS A 74 14.35 -11.80 -4.10
C LYS A 74 12.94 -12.30 -4.37
N PRO A 75 12.67 -12.95 -5.51
CA PRO A 75 11.41 -13.63 -5.74
C PRO A 75 11.22 -14.80 -4.77
N LEU A 76 9.98 -15.22 -4.58
CA LEU A 76 9.64 -16.42 -3.82
C LEU A 76 9.96 -17.71 -4.59
N GLY A 77 10.00 -17.64 -5.92
CA GLY A 77 10.36 -18.75 -6.79
C GLY A 77 11.69 -18.54 -7.50
N ASP A 78 12.35 -19.61 -7.89
CA ASP A 78 13.62 -19.62 -8.64
C ASP A 78 13.44 -19.77 -10.16
N ASP A 79 12.22 -20.03 -10.64
CA ASP A 79 11.85 -20.26 -12.04
C ASP A 79 11.26 -19.03 -12.74
N VAL A 80 11.74 -17.84 -12.38
CA VAL A 80 11.35 -16.53 -12.94
C VAL A 80 12.57 -15.72 -13.41
N PRO A 81 13.36 -16.28 -14.36
CA PRO A 81 14.67 -15.72 -14.71
C PRO A 81 14.62 -14.31 -15.29
N SER A 82 13.49 -13.91 -15.89
CA SER A 82 13.35 -12.56 -16.45
C SER A 82 13.20 -11.48 -15.39
N LEU A 83 12.90 -11.83 -14.15
CA LEU A 83 12.65 -10.88 -13.07
C LEU A 83 13.89 -10.57 -12.24
N VAL A 84 14.98 -11.34 -12.41
CA VAL A 84 16.15 -11.27 -11.55
C VAL A 84 17.43 -10.91 -12.29
N ASN A 85 18.32 -10.24 -11.59
CA ASN A 85 19.68 -9.98 -12.01
C ASN A 85 20.60 -11.19 -11.72
N GLU A 86 21.89 -11.09 -12.07
CA GLU A 86 22.90 -12.13 -11.88
C GLU A 86 23.07 -12.57 -10.40
N SER A 87 22.71 -11.75 -9.45
CA SER A 87 22.76 -12.09 -8.01
C SER A 87 21.46 -12.72 -7.49
N GLY A 88 20.48 -12.97 -8.36
CA GLY A 88 19.19 -13.55 -8.01
C GLY A 88 18.25 -12.59 -7.26
N HIS A 89 18.53 -11.29 -7.27
CA HIS A 89 17.62 -10.27 -6.77
C HIS A 89 16.77 -9.69 -7.89
N PHE A 90 15.59 -9.20 -7.56
CA PHE A 90 14.79 -8.45 -8.53
C PHE A 90 15.59 -7.34 -9.18
N HIS A 91 15.28 -7.04 -10.44
CA HIS A 91 15.79 -5.83 -11.09
C HIS A 91 15.31 -4.58 -10.37
N SER A 92 16.12 -3.53 -10.37
CA SER A 92 15.74 -2.21 -9.85
C SER A 92 14.81 -1.47 -10.84
N LEU A 93 14.18 -0.39 -10.40
CA LEU A 93 13.55 0.57 -11.29
C LEU A 93 14.63 1.46 -11.96
N PRO A 94 14.49 1.78 -13.26
CA PRO A 94 13.42 1.35 -14.20
C PRO A 94 13.71 0.02 -14.91
N ASP A 95 14.83 -0.65 -14.63
CA ASP A 95 15.34 -1.80 -15.40
C ASP A 95 14.36 -2.96 -15.45
N VAL A 96 13.60 -3.19 -14.38
CA VAL A 96 12.59 -4.26 -14.34
C VAL A 96 11.67 -4.25 -15.56
N PHE A 97 11.27 -3.09 -16.06
CA PHE A 97 10.34 -2.95 -17.18
C PHE A 97 10.96 -3.34 -18.54
N HIS A 98 12.29 -3.35 -18.65
CA HIS A 98 12.99 -3.79 -19.86
C HIS A 98 13.10 -5.32 -19.94
N HIS A 99 13.03 -6.02 -18.81
CA HIS A 99 13.23 -7.46 -18.71
C HIS A 99 11.94 -8.27 -18.54
N ILE A 100 10.79 -7.63 -18.30
CA ILE A 100 9.53 -8.28 -17.97
C ILE A 100 9.13 -9.33 -19.01
N ASN A 101 9.03 -10.59 -18.55
CA ASN A 101 8.21 -11.63 -19.14
C ASN A 101 6.91 -11.77 -18.33
N THR A 102 5.77 -11.64 -18.98
CA THR A 102 4.45 -11.64 -18.31
C THR A 102 4.12 -12.96 -17.64
N GLU A 103 4.64 -14.09 -18.15
CA GLU A 103 4.45 -15.41 -17.52
C GLU A 103 5.20 -15.50 -16.19
N ASP A 104 6.43 -14.96 -16.13
CA ASP A 104 7.22 -14.94 -14.91
C ASP A 104 6.58 -14.01 -13.86
N VAL A 105 6.05 -12.86 -14.30
CA VAL A 105 5.29 -11.96 -13.43
C VAL A 105 4.05 -12.66 -12.86
N GLU A 106 3.25 -13.35 -13.70
CA GLU A 106 2.04 -14.05 -13.24
C GLU A 106 2.40 -15.17 -12.25
N LYS A 107 3.48 -15.94 -12.51
CA LYS A 107 3.96 -16.96 -11.57
C LYS A 107 4.34 -16.35 -10.22
N GLU A 108 5.18 -15.33 -10.22
CA GLU A 108 5.69 -14.73 -8.99
C GLU A 108 4.56 -14.07 -8.19
N PHE A 109 3.71 -13.28 -8.81
CA PHE A 109 2.60 -12.64 -8.12
C PHE A 109 1.59 -13.66 -7.57
N THR A 110 1.33 -14.75 -8.31
CA THR A 110 0.50 -15.83 -7.80
C THR A 110 1.11 -16.46 -6.55
N ARG A 111 2.43 -16.71 -6.54
CA ARG A 111 3.13 -17.21 -5.35
C ARG A 111 3.05 -16.27 -4.16
N GLN A 112 3.22 -14.97 -4.40
CA GLN A 112 3.11 -13.99 -3.33
C GLN A 112 1.69 -14.00 -2.71
N VAL A 113 0.64 -14.08 -3.54
CA VAL A 113 -0.74 -14.20 -3.03
C VAL A 113 -0.94 -15.53 -2.28
N GLU A 114 -0.47 -16.66 -2.84
CA GLU A 114 -0.62 -17.98 -2.20
C GLU A 114 0.19 -18.08 -0.90
N ALA A 115 1.38 -17.48 -0.85
CA ALA A 115 2.16 -17.36 0.38
C ALA A 115 1.40 -16.58 1.45
N PHE A 116 0.74 -15.47 1.09
CA PHE A 116 -0.12 -14.75 2.03
C PHE A 116 -1.26 -15.64 2.56
N LEU A 117 -1.95 -16.33 1.66
CA LEU A 117 -3.07 -17.22 2.01
C LEU A 117 -2.65 -18.37 2.93
N SER A 118 -1.39 -18.83 2.82
CA SER A 118 -0.85 -19.90 3.67
C SER A 118 -0.81 -19.55 5.17
N TYR A 119 -0.86 -18.27 5.53
CA TYR A 119 -1.01 -17.80 6.91
C TYR A 119 -2.45 -17.88 7.44
N GLY A 120 -3.37 -18.49 6.66
CA GLY A 120 -4.76 -18.70 7.07
C GLY A 120 -5.64 -17.45 7.05
N LYS A 121 -5.19 -16.41 6.36
CA LYS A 121 -5.94 -15.15 6.16
C LYS A 121 -6.02 -14.80 4.68
N LYS A 122 -7.07 -14.08 4.29
CA LYS A 122 -7.23 -13.50 2.98
C LYS A 122 -6.76 -12.05 3.03
N PRO A 123 -5.99 -11.55 2.04
CA PRO A 123 -5.66 -10.12 1.97
C PRO A 123 -6.94 -9.29 1.78
N THR A 124 -6.96 -8.09 2.35
CA THR A 124 -8.12 -7.18 2.22
C THR A 124 -8.14 -6.48 0.86
N HIS A 125 -7.00 -6.33 0.20
CA HIS A 125 -6.83 -5.69 -1.10
C HIS A 125 -5.46 -5.99 -1.70
N ILE A 126 -5.25 -5.53 -2.93
CA ILE A 126 -3.97 -5.61 -3.66
C ILE A 126 -3.46 -4.21 -3.94
N ASP A 127 -2.17 -4.01 -3.77
CA ASP A 127 -1.38 -2.92 -4.33
C ASP A 127 0.01 -3.44 -4.71
N SER A 128 1.02 -2.58 -4.93
CA SER A 128 2.37 -3.04 -5.21
C SER A 128 3.45 -2.03 -4.88
N HIS A 129 4.61 -2.55 -4.51
CA HIS A 129 5.83 -1.78 -4.30
C HIS A 129 6.23 -1.03 -5.56
N HIS A 130 6.56 0.26 -5.41
CA HIS A 130 6.86 1.17 -6.52
C HIS A 130 5.76 1.24 -7.59
N HIS A 131 4.52 0.91 -7.23
CA HIS A 131 3.36 0.96 -8.12
C HIS A 131 3.53 0.17 -9.44
N VAL A 132 4.30 -0.91 -9.43
CA VAL A 132 4.56 -1.72 -10.63
C VAL A 132 3.28 -2.26 -11.27
N HIS A 133 2.20 -2.42 -10.50
CA HIS A 133 0.90 -2.85 -11.00
C HIS A 133 0.24 -1.86 -11.99
N ALA A 134 0.69 -0.60 -12.04
CA ALA A 134 0.19 0.38 -13.00
C ALA A 134 0.83 0.24 -14.40
N HIS A 135 1.90 -0.54 -14.53
CA HIS A 135 2.56 -0.75 -15.83
C HIS A 135 1.66 -1.54 -16.79
N GLU A 136 1.58 -1.13 -18.05
CA GLU A 136 0.66 -1.67 -19.07
C GLU A 136 0.73 -3.20 -19.25
N LYS A 137 1.93 -3.79 -19.12
CA LYS A 137 2.13 -5.25 -19.21
C LYS A 137 1.76 -5.99 -17.93
N ILE A 138 1.78 -5.33 -16.77
CA ILE A 138 1.56 -5.91 -15.45
C ILE A 138 0.09 -5.79 -15.03
N LEU A 139 -0.54 -4.67 -15.34
CA LEU A 139 -1.92 -4.40 -14.94
C LEU A 139 -2.91 -5.51 -15.31
N PRO A 140 -2.90 -6.10 -16.53
CA PRO A 140 -3.80 -7.21 -16.85
C PRO A 140 -3.64 -8.44 -15.95
N ILE A 141 -2.40 -8.71 -15.50
CA ILE A 141 -2.11 -9.83 -14.58
C ILE A 141 -2.70 -9.55 -13.20
N VAL A 142 -2.50 -8.32 -12.70
CA VAL A 142 -3.02 -7.93 -11.38
C VAL A 142 -4.55 -7.89 -11.38
N LEU A 143 -5.18 -7.42 -12.45
CA LEU A 143 -6.66 -7.47 -12.60
C LEU A 143 -7.18 -8.91 -12.56
N LYS A 144 -6.52 -9.84 -13.26
CA LYS A 144 -6.85 -11.28 -13.24
C LYS A 144 -6.72 -11.88 -11.84
N LEU A 145 -5.67 -11.48 -11.08
CA LEU A 145 -5.50 -11.91 -9.69
C LEU A 145 -6.59 -11.29 -8.78
N ALA A 146 -6.88 -10.02 -8.94
CA ALA A 146 -7.93 -9.33 -8.19
C ALA A 146 -9.32 -10.00 -8.41
N GLU A 147 -9.65 -10.36 -9.65
CA GLU A 147 -10.86 -11.13 -9.97
C GLU A 147 -10.84 -12.52 -9.35
N ARG A 148 -9.76 -13.28 -9.56
CA ARG A 148 -9.61 -14.68 -9.08
C ARG A 148 -9.77 -14.78 -7.56
N TYR A 149 -9.19 -13.84 -6.83
CA TYR A 149 -9.21 -13.84 -5.36
C TYR A 149 -10.27 -12.92 -4.77
N HIS A 150 -11.09 -12.25 -5.61
CA HIS A 150 -12.13 -11.28 -5.20
C HIS A 150 -11.56 -10.21 -4.25
N LEU A 151 -10.52 -9.51 -4.70
CA LEU A 151 -9.81 -8.50 -3.93
C LEU A 151 -10.02 -7.10 -4.51
N PRO A 152 -10.29 -6.10 -3.68
CA PRO A 152 -10.16 -4.70 -4.06
C PRO A 152 -8.73 -4.40 -4.55
N LEU A 153 -8.58 -3.38 -5.38
CA LEU A 153 -7.31 -2.97 -5.96
C LEU A 153 -7.08 -1.47 -5.72
N ARG A 154 -5.87 -1.09 -5.28
CA ARG A 154 -5.41 0.29 -5.36
C ARG A 154 -5.36 0.70 -6.82
N LEU A 155 -6.15 1.69 -7.22
CA LEU A 155 -6.17 2.18 -8.59
C LEU A 155 -5.36 3.46 -8.71
N LEU A 156 -4.26 3.40 -9.45
CA LEU A 156 -3.55 4.58 -9.91
C LEU A 156 -4.29 5.13 -11.13
N ARG A 157 -5.08 6.18 -10.94
CA ARG A 157 -5.70 6.87 -12.08
C ARG A 157 -4.62 7.64 -12.82
N THR A 158 -4.23 7.16 -13.98
CA THR A 158 -3.61 7.99 -15.02
C THR A 158 -4.71 8.91 -15.59
N HIS A 159 -4.32 10.06 -16.15
CA HIS A 159 -5.26 11.03 -16.75
C HIS A 159 -6.15 10.47 -17.88
N ASP A 160 -5.99 9.19 -18.22
CA ASP A 160 -6.79 8.51 -19.23
C ASP A 160 -8.05 7.92 -18.56
N GLU A 161 -9.20 8.57 -18.78
CA GLU A 161 -10.52 8.16 -18.27
C GLU A 161 -10.98 6.78 -18.75
N THR A 162 -10.21 6.13 -19.64
CA THR A 162 -10.54 4.81 -20.21
C THR A 162 -10.22 3.65 -19.28
N ASN A 163 -9.42 3.83 -18.22
CA ASN A 163 -9.08 2.79 -17.25
C ASN A 163 -10.21 2.59 -16.22
N ARG A 164 -11.38 2.13 -16.68
CA ARG A 164 -12.40 1.60 -15.78
C ARG A 164 -11.98 0.20 -15.33
N LEU A 165 -11.99 0.00 -14.00
CA LEU A 165 -11.84 -1.36 -13.47
C LEU A 165 -12.91 -2.28 -14.05
N PRO A 166 -12.57 -3.56 -14.32
CA PRO A 166 -13.56 -4.59 -14.65
C PRO A 166 -14.69 -4.59 -13.62
N ALA A 167 -15.91 -4.88 -14.09
CA ALA A 167 -17.06 -5.00 -13.22
C ALA A 167 -16.79 -6.06 -12.13
N GLY A 168 -16.90 -5.67 -10.86
CA GLY A 168 -16.66 -6.55 -9.72
C GLY A 168 -15.35 -6.29 -8.95
N ILE A 169 -14.38 -5.57 -9.52
CA ILE A 169 -13.19 -5.12 -8.78
C ILE A 169 -13.49 -3.77 -8.12
N LYS A 170 -13.43 -3.74 -6.79
CA LYS A 170 -13.62 -2.52 -6.02
C LYS A 170 -12.31 -1.73 -5.89
N SER A 171 -12.44 -0.41 -5.80
CA SER A 171 -11.35 0.53 -5.49
C SER A 171 -11.92 1.77 -4.81
N THR A 172 -11.06 2.57 -4.19
CA THR A 172 -11.44 3.91 -3.73
C THR A 172 -11.75 4.84 -4.90
N ALA A 173 -12.62 5.82 -4.68
CA ALA A 173 -12.96 6.81 -5.70
C ALA A 173 -11.76 7.71 -6.06
N ALA A 174 -10.82 7.90 -5.11
CA ALA A 174 -9.59 8.64 -5.31
C ALA A 174 -8.43 7.95 -4.58
N PHE A 175 -7.21 8.18 -5.08
CA PHE A 175 -5.96 7.77 -4.48
C PHE A 175 -4.98 8.94 -4.46
N ASP A 176 -4.25 9.12 -3.36
CA ASP A 176 -3.21 10.14 -3.24
C ASP A 176 -1.92 9.55 -2.68
N GLN A 177 -0.82 9.76 -3.41
CA GLN A 177 0.53 9.33 -3.05
C GLN A 177 1.43 10.51 -2.63
N SER A 178 0.88 11.70 -2.52
CA SER A 178 1.69 12.89 -2.25
C SER A 178 2.03 13.08 -0.77
N PHE A 179 1.49 12.23 0.13
CA PHE A 179 1.95 12.16 1.51
C PHE A 179 3.31 11.46 1.58
N TYR A 180 4.32 12.10 0.99
CA TYR A 180 5.65 11.56 0.77
C TYR A 180 6.70 12.67 0.67
N GLY A 181 7.91 12.44 1.19
CA GLY A 181 9.05 13.36 1.04
C GLY A 181 9.46 14.09 2.33
N ASP A 182 10.38 15.05 2.18
CA ASP A 182 11.07 15.68 3.32
C ASP A 182 10.26 16.77 4.04
N LYS A 183 9.20 17.29 3.42
CA LYS A 183 8.48 18.48 3.90
C LYS A 183 7.07 18.18 4.39
N LEU A 184 6.83 16.95 4.82
CA LEU A 184 5.52 16.57 5.34
C LEU A 184 5.22 17.24 6.68
N SER A 185 3.96 17.63 6.84
CA SER A 185 3.40 18.21 8.06
C SER A 185 1.93 17.79 8.21
N LEU A 186 1.29 18.16 9.33
CA LEU A 186 -0.16 17.99 9.51
C LEU A 186 -0.97 18.70 8.42
N GLU A 187 -0.51 19.88 8.00
CA GLU A 187 -1.12 20.65 6.92
C GLU A 187 -1.05 19.93 5.57
N SER A 188 -0.02 19.11 5.33
CA SER A 188 0.08 18.28 4.11
C SER A 188 -1.12 17.33 3.99
N LEU A 189 -1.54 16.70 5.09
CA LEU A 189 -2.72 15.85 5.10
C LEU A 189 -4.00 16.64 4.80
N GLU A 190 -4.15 17.83 5.40
CA GLU A 190 -5.31 18.70 5.14
C GLU A 190 -5.38 19.12 3.68
N GLN A 191 -4.25 19.48 3.08
CA GLN A 191 -4.18 19.82 1.66
C GLN A 191 -4.59 18.66 0.76
N ILE A 192 -4.23 17.42 1.10
CA ILE A 192 -4.66 16.22 0.38
C ILE A 192 -6.19 16.06 0.51
N LEU A 193 -6.74 16.19 1.70
CA LEU A 193 -8.19 16.10 1.93
C LEU A 193 -8.96 17.18 1.17
N ASP A 194 -8.45 18.41 1.13
CA ASP A 194 -9.06 19.52 0.40
C ASP A 194 -8.96 19.31 -1.12
N LYS A 195 -7.84 18.80 -1.62
CA LYS A 195 -7.63 18.45 -3.04
C LYS A 195 -8.68 17.42 -3.54
N HIS A 196 -9.03 16.47 -2.69
CA HIS A 196 -9.99 15.41 -3.02
C HIS A 196 -11.39 15.66 -2.46
N ALA A 197 -11.70 16.90 -2.08
CA ALA A 197 -13.02 17.27 -1.58
C ALA A 197 -14.11 16.86 -2.60
N GLY A 198 -15.13 16.14 -2.12
CA GLY A 198 -16.22 15.61 -2.97
C GLY A 198 -16.00 14.16 -3.45
N ALA A 199 -14.84 13.55 -3.24
CA ALA A 199 -14.67 12.13 -3.49
C ALA A 199 -15.45 11.30 -2.45
N GLU A 200 -16.18 10.27 -2.90
CA GLU A 200 -16.90 9.36 -2.00
C GLU A 200 -15.95 8.61 -1.07
N SER A 201 -14.80 8.20 -1.59
CA SER A 201 -13.75 7.53 -0.83
C SER A 201 -12.37 7.95 -1.32
N LEU A 202 -11.41 8.02 -0.42
CA LEU A 202 -10.02 8.35 -0.68
C LEU A 202 -9.11 7.35 -0.01
N GLU A 203 -8.09 6.89 -0.72
CA GLU A 203 -6.94 6.22 -0.14
C GLU A 203 -5.75 7.19 -0.12
N ILE A 204 -5.06 7.28 1.01
CA ILE A 204 -3.78 7.98 1.15
C ILE A 204 -2.70 6.94 1.44
N MET A 205 -1.67 6.90 0.57
CA MET A 205 -0.48 6.07 0.76
C MET A 205 0.46 6.71 1.79
N THR A 206 0.99 5.90 2.70
CA THR A 206 1.94 6.33 3.73
C THR A 206 3.00 5.26 3.99
N HIS A 207 4.12 5.65 4.64
CA HIS A 207 5.24 4.75 4.95
C HIS A 207 5.80 4.99 6.36
N PRO A 208 4.98 4.94 7.42
CA PRO A 208 5.48 5.19 8.77
C PRO A 208 6.42 4.07 9.23
N ALA A 209 7.55 4.44 9.83
CA ALA A 209 8.46 3.46 10.42
C ALA A 209 9.23 4.02 11.62
N PHE A 210 9.62 3.12 12.54
CA PHE A 210 10.81 3.33 13.36
C PHE A 210 12.05 2.97 12.54
N ILE A 211 13.12 3.69 12.75
CA ILE A 211 14.38 3.46 12.02
C ILE A 211 15.10 2.26 12.61
N ASP A 212 15.47 1.33 11.74
CA ASP A 212 16.35 0.21 12.06
C ASP A 212 17.43 0.02 10.98
N GLN A 213 18.39 -0.86 11.25
CA GLN A 213 19.53 -1.06 10.35
C GLN A 213 19.11 -1.55 8.95
N PRO A 214 18.22 -2.55 8.80
CA PRO A 214 17.77 -3.00 7.48
C PRO A 214 17.14 -1.87 6.66
N LEU A 215 16.31 -1.03 7.28
CA LEU A 215 15.68 0.10 6.61
C LEU A 215 16.71 1.14 6.15
N CYS A 216 17.67 1.49 7.00
CA CYS A 216 18.74 2.44 6.65
C CYS A 216 19.64 1.95 5.52
N GLN A 217 19.87 0.64 5.43
CA GLN A 217 20.75 0.06 4.40
C GLN A 217 20.02 -0.22 3.08
N GLY A 218 18.74 -0.52 3.14
CA GLY A 218 17.97 -1.00 2.00
C GLY A 218 17.07 0.05 1.34
N SER A 219 16.85 1.22 1.97
CA SER A 219 15.95 2.24 1.46
C SER A 219 16.57 3.62 1.51
N SER A 220 16.45 4.38 0.42
CA SER A 220 16.77 5.81 0.38
C SER A 220 15.74 6.67 1.11
N TYR A 221 14.53 6.13 1.33
CA TYR A 221 13.43 6.76 2.06
C TYR A 221 13.33 6.14 3.46
N ALA A 222 14.24 6.52 4.36
CA ALA A 222 14.31 5.98 5.71
C ALA A 222 13.94 7.03 6.77
N LEU A 223 14.67 8.14 6.84
CA LEU A 223 14.46 9.17 7.88
C LEU A 223 13.08 9.83 7.79
N GLN A 224 12.58 10.02 6.59
CA GLN A 224 11.26 10.61 6.33
C GLN A 224 10.12 9.80 6.95
N ARG A 225 10.28 8.47 7.02
CA ARG A 225 9.27 7.57 7.61
C ARG A 225 9.02 7.84 9.10
N MET A 226 10.04 8.34 9.84
CA MET A 226 9.83 8.79 11.23
C MET A 226 8.94 10.02 11.31
N ASN A 227 9.07 10.95 10.36
CA ASN A 227 8.21 12.12 10.30
C ASN A 227 6.77 11.72 9.95
N GLU A 228 6.59 10.80 9.00
CA GLU A 228 5.26 10.23 8.72
C GLU A 228 4.65 9.59 9.97
N LEU A 229 5.42 8.76 10.69
CA LEU A 229 4.97 8.14 11.94
C LEU A 229 4.54 9.20 12.96
N ALA A 230 5.34 10.24 13.16
CA ALA A 230 5.02 11.32 14.11
C ALA A 230 3.73 12.05 13.73
N ILE A 231 3.53 12.36 12.44
CA ILE A 231 2.32 13.02 11.94
C ILE A 231 1.11 12.10 12.12
N LEU A 232 1.20 10.83 11.69
CA LEU A 232 0.08 9.88 11.70
C LEU A 232 -0.37 9.50 13.11
N THR A 233 0.48 9.70 14.13
CA THR A 233 0.17 9.47 15.54
C THR A 233 -0.11 10.76 16.34
N ASP A 234 -0.09 11.92 15.69
CA ASP A 234 -0.39 13.18 16.36
C ASP A 234 -1.86 13.23 16.82
N GLN A 235 -2.07 13.56 18.11
CA GLN A 235 -3.41 13.60 18.70
C GLN A 235 -4.37 14.61 18.03
N HIS A 236 -3.85 15.59 17.31
CA HIS A 236 -4.67 16.58 16.61
C HIS A 236 -5.24 16.04 15.30
N ILE A 237 -4.60 15.04 14.67
CA ILE A 237 -5.06 14.49 13.39
C ILE A 237 -6.47 13.86 13.53
N THR A 238 -6.69 13.06 14.57
CA THR A 238 -8.00 12.45 14.83
C THR A 238 -9.09 13.49 15.05
N LYS A 239 -8.78 14.57 15.80
CA LYS A 239 -9.73 15.68 16.00
C LYS A 239 -10.06 16.36 14.68
N ARG A 240 -9.07 16.60 13.82
CA ARG A 240 -9.25 17.24 12.51
C ARG A 240 -10.11 16.41 11.58
N LEU A 241 -9.90 15.09 11.53
CA LEU A 241 -10.73 14.17 10.74
C LEU A 241 -12.18 14.15 11.24
N ASN A 242 -12.38 14.08 12.56
CA ASN A 242 -13.72 14.10 13.16
C ASN A 242 -14.47 15.42 12.89
N CYS A 243 -13.77 16.57 12.92
CA CYS A 243 -14.40 17.86 12.58
C CYS A 243 -14.86 17.96 11.11
N ARG A 244 -14.37 17.07 10.25
CA ARG A 244 -14.73 17.01 8.83
C ARG A 244 -15.74 15.90 8.52
N ASP A 245 -16.31 15.21 9.53
CA ASP A 245 -17.20 14.05 9.39
C ASP A 245 -16.62 12.94 8.51
N ILE A 246 -15.28 12.75 8.55
CA ILE A 246 -14.56 11.73 7.79
C ILE A 246 -14.60 10.42 8.56
N GLN A 247 -15.12 9.37 7.92
CA GLN A 247 -15.09 8.01 8.44
C GLN A 247 -13.80 7.31 8.01
N LEU A 248 -12.98 6.91 8.98
CA LEU A 248 -11.85 6.01 8.73
C LEU A 248 -12.38 4.59 8.49
N ILE A 249 -12.00 3.99 7.37
CA ILE A 249 -12.41 2.64 6.97
C ILE A 249 -11.23 1.80 6.51
N THR A 250 -11.45 0.48 6.37
CA THR A 250 -10.56 -0.45 5.66
C THR A 250 -11.10 -0.74 4.26
N PHE A 251 -10.30 -1.41 3.41
CA PHE A 251 -10.75 -1.86 2.09
C PHE A 251 -11.92 -2.85 2.14
N GLU A 252 -12.07 -3.63 3.21
CA GLU A 252 -13.21 -4.54 3.40
C GLU A 252 -14.55 -3.81 3.52
N GLN A 253 -14.51 -2.54 3.94
CA GLN A 253 -15.69 -1.67 4.12
C GLN A 253 -16.00 -0.79 2.90
N LEU A 254 -15.26 -0.95 1.80
CA LEU A 254 -15.62 -0.36 0.53
C LEU A 254 -16.93 -0.98 0.02
N GLY A 255 -17.93 -0.13 -0.18
CA GLY A 255 -19.28 -0.50 -0.60
C GLY A 255 -19.35 -1.11 -1.99
#